data_1d7b220db822e9b76c20182f9d46ac0a
#
_entry.id   1d7b220db822e9b76c20182f9d46ac0a
#
_cell.length_a   1.000
_cell.length_b   1.000
_cell.length_c   1.000
_cell.angle_alpha   90.00
_cell.angle_beta   90.00
_cell.angle_gamma   90.00
#
_symmetry.space_group_name_H-M   'P 1'
#
loop_
_entity.id
_entity.type
_entity.pdbx_description
1 polymer ?
#
loop_
_entity_poly.entity_id
_entity_poly.type
_entity_poly.pdbx_seq_one_letter_code
_entity_poly.pdbx_strand_id
1 'polypeptide(L)'
;MKIIFFLLISFVLSAQNSTESFPVFGNTQAKNISIDSVIIHIRELKTKSSIFYGEAVDFYYLKIASTGKNSWIEKLEEFSLDPTCPAKLKDKINVKIEKIRTLQIGEIVPEISINDFQLSAYQSSQKYFLLLFYSPSCFHCTELLVDLIPYSEKIKLPVIALQIDDEMNLWHFPEFWTLLKADAKIRKAYGVFSTPSLYLVNTKNKQITAIPENLSDIKEFELLF
;
A
#
# COMPACT_ATOMS: atom_id res chain seq x y z
N MET A 1 45.05 12.85 -28.11
CA MET A 1 44.39 11.79 -27.27
C MET A 1 44.37 12.18 -25.78
N LYS A 2 43.90 13.42 -25.44
CA LYS A 2 43.90 13.94 -24.05
C LYS A 2 42.58 14.69 -23.67
N ILE A 3 41.55 14.69 -24.54
CA ILE A 3 40.31 15.48 -24.33
C ILE A 3 39.14 14.64 -23.84
N ILE A 4 39.20 13.28 -23.92
CA ILE A 4 38.07 12.40 -23.56
C ILE A 4 38.02 12.09 -22.06
N PHE A 5 39.14 12.32 -21.32
CA PHE A 5 39.20 11.97 -19.89
C PHE A 5 38.56 13.02 -18.95
N PHE A 6 38.37 14.25 -19.42
CA PHE A 6 37.80 15.33 -18.59
C PHE A 6 36.26 15.35 -18.55
N LEU A 7 35.58 14.75 -19.54
CA LEU A 7 34.10 14.69 -19.59
C LEU A 7 33.48 13.60 -18.72
N LEU A 8 34.25 12.55 -18.41
CA LEU A 8 33.77 11.46 -17.53
C LEU A 8 33.81 11.83 -16.04
N ILE A 9 34.72 12.72 -15.63
CA ILE A 9 34.83 13.18 -14.23
C ILE A 9 33.69 14.13 -13.86
N SER A 10 33.20 14.92 -14.82
CA SER A 10 32.07 15.84 -14.60
C SER A 10 30.72 15.11 -14.37
N PHE A 11 30.56 13.93 -14.97
CA PHE A 11 29.31 13.15 -14.82
C PHE A 11 29.23 12.38 -13.50
N VAL A 12 30.37 11.99 -12.96
CA VAL A 12 30.44 11.31 -11.65
C VAL A 12 30.23 12.29 -10.49
N LEU A 13 30.66 13.53 -10.64
CA LEU A 13 30.47 14.57 -9.63
C LEU A 13 29.01 15.09 -9.55
N SER A 14 28.22 15.02 -10.65
CA SER A 14 26.83 15.43 -10.62
C SER A 14 25.92 14.33 -9.98
N ALA A 15 26.32 13.07 -10.06
CA ALA A 15 25.58 11.97 -9.42
C ALA A 15 25.82 11.90 -7.90
N GLN A 16 26.95 12.39 -7.40
CA GLN A 16 27.22 12.42 -5.95
C GLN A 16 26.50 13.57 -5.21
N ASN A 17 26.17 14.66 -5.92
CA ASN A 17 25.45 15.79 -5.31
C ASN A 17 23.94 15.56 -5.17
N SER A 18 23.36 14.58 -5.85
CA SER A 18 21.92 14.25 -5.70
C SER A 18 21.59 13.52 -4.41
N THR A 19 22.55 12.87 -3.77
CA THR A 19 22.34 12.17 -2.48
C THR A 19 22.45 13.10 -1.26
N GLU A 20 23.10 14.25 -1.39
CA GLU A 20 23.19 15.25 -0.30
C GLU A 20 21.90 16.11 -0.16
N SER A 21 21.01 16.09 -1.17
CA SER A 21 19.80 16.91 -1.17
C SER A 21 18.69 16.40 -0.24
N PHE A 22 18.79 15.19 0.29
CA PHE A 22 17.78 14.57 1.17
C PHE A 22 18.36 14.11 2.52
N PRO A 23 18.98 14.98 3.30
CA PRO A 23 19.68 14.58 4.53
C PRO A 23 18.73 14.02 5.61
N VAL A 24 17.43 14.29 5.52
CA VAL A 24 16.44 13.92 6.54
C VAL A 24 16.17 12.41 6.57
N PHE A 25 16.38 11.67 5.46
CA PHE A 25 16.23 10.22 5.41
C PHE A 25 17.53 9.45 5.10
N GLY A 26 18.64 10.12 4.98
CA GLY A 26 19.93 9.54 4.56
C GLY A 26 20.60 8.62 5.57
N ASN A 27 20.17 8.53 6.81
CA ASN A 27 20.71 7.66 7.84
C ASN A 27 19.61 7.08 8.73
N THR A 28 19.76 5.82 9.06
CA THR A 28 19.09 4.88 9.96
C THR A 28 18.30 5.41 11.17
N GLN A 29 18.08 6.70 11.34
CA GLN A 29 17.35 7.34 12.45
C GLN A 29 15.96 7.86 12.07
N ALA A 30 15.29 7.23 11.09
CA ALA A 30 13.92 7.58 10.68
C ALA A 30 12.88 7.51 11.82
N LYS A 31 13.23 6.97 12.98
CA LYS A 31 12.34 6.83 14.13
C LYS A 31 11.88 8.16 14.76
N ASN A 32 12.57 9.27 14.51
CA ASN A 32 12.30 10.55 15.16
C ASN A 32 11.95 11.70 14.21
N ILE A 33 11.66 11.43 12.94
CA ILE A 33 11.30 12.49 11.99
C ILE A 33 9.82 12.80 12.11
N SER A 34 9.47 14.06 12.33
CA SER A 34 8.08 14.51 12.32
C SER A 34 7.63 14.73 10.88
N ILE A 35 6.34 14.45 10.60
CA ILE A 35 5.75 14.75 9.31
C ILE A 35 5.86 16.25 8.98
N ASP A 36 5.76 17.11 9.96
CA ASP A 36 5.85 18.57 9.76
C ASP A 36 7.24 18.98 9.25
N SER A 37 8.31 18.32 9.73
CA SER A 37 9.66 18.53 9.19
C SER A 37 9.78 18.11 7.73
N VAL A 38 9.11 17.03 7.34
CA VAL A 38 9.04 16.56 5.94
C VAL A 38 8.34 17.59 5.07
N ILE A 39 7.17 18.06 5.49
CA ILE A 39 6.38 19.06 4.77
C ILE A 39 7.18 20.36 4.56
N ILE A 40 7.81 20.86 5.61
CA ILE A 40 8.67 22.05 5.54
C ILE A 40 9.80 21.84 4.51
N HIS A 41 10.48 20.70 4.57
CA HIS A 41 11.59 20.42 3.65
C HIS A 41 11.13 20.35 2.18
N ILE A 42 10.00 19.69 1.90
CA ILE A 42 9.44 19.66 0.53
C ILE A 42 9.11 21.08 0.05
N ARG A 43 8.50 21.92 0.89
CA ARG A 43 8.18 23.31 0.56
C ARG A 43 9.44 24.13 0.26
N GLU A 44 10.50 23.94 1.03
CA GLU A 44 11.80 24.60 0.78
C GLU A 44 12.40 24.18 -0.56
N LEU A 45 12.34 22.90 -0.90
CA LEU A 45 12.84 22.41 -2.19
C LEU A 45 12.04 22.97 -3.37
N LYS A 46 10.72 23.12 -3.21
CA LYS A 46 9.86 23.76 -4.21
C LYS A 46 10.35 25.17 -4.58
N THR A 47 10.81 25.95 -3.61
CA THR A 47 11.31 27.31 -3.86
C THR A 47 12.67 27.34 -4.56
N LYS A 48 13.43 26.24 -4.46
CA LYS A 48 14.79 26.13 -5.01
C LYS A 48 14.83 25.53 -6.41
N SER A 49 14.03 24.48 -6.66
CA SER A 49 14.04 23.77 -7.94
C SER A 49 12.78 22.93 -8.13
N SER A 50 12.12 23.06 -9.28
CA SER A 50 10.96 22.24 -9.65
C SER A 50 11.32 20.76 -9.82
N ILE A 51 12.55 20.45 -10.26
CA ILE A 51 13.01 19.06 -10.43
C ILE A 51 13.18 18.42 -9.06
N PHE A 52 13.93 19.04 -8.16
CA PHE A 52 14.13 18.52 -6.80
C PHE A 52 12.83 18.45 -5.99
N TYR A 53 11.88 19.34 -6.28
CA TYR A 53 10.56 19.28 -5.66
C TYR A 53 9.82 17.98 -6.00
N GLY A 54 9.73 17.63 -7.29
CA GLY A 54 9.06 16.39 -7.70
C GLY A 54 9.74 15.14 -7.13
N GLU A 55 11.09 15.10 -7.18
CA GLU A 55 11.88 14.00 -6.60
C GLU A 55 11.69 13.89 -5.08
N ALA A 56 11.64 15.02 -4.37
CA ALA A 56 11.41 15.05 -2.94
C ALA A 56 10.03 14.48 -2.57
N VAL A 57 8.98 14.93 -3.26
CA VAL A 57 7.62 14.43 -2.99
C VAL A 57 7.54 12.92 -3.23
N ASP A 58 8.11 12.39 -4.34
CA ASP A 58 8.09 10.94 -4.61
C ASP A 58 8.89 10.16 -3.56
N PHE A 59 10.06 10.65 -3.19
CA PHE A 59 10.90 10.04 -2.16
C PHE A 59 10.20 9.96 -0.81
N TYR A 60 9.63 11.06 -0.34
CA TYR A 60 8.94 11.09 0.94
C TYR A 60 7.64 10.30 0.91
N TYR A 61 6.89 10.32 -0.20
CA TYR A 61 5.73 9.47 -0.38
C TYR A 61 6.08 7.99 -0.21
N LEU A 62 7.11 7.49 -0.90
CA LEU A 62 7.54 6.10 -0.80
C LEU A 62 7.98 5.73 0.62
N LYS A 63 8.73 6.61 1.29
CA LYS A 63 9.18 6.39 2.67
C LYS A 63 8.01 6.38 3.65
N ILE A 64 7.08 7.31 3.54
CA ILE A 64 5.91 7.37 4.41
C ILE A 64 5.00 6.16 4.15
N ALA A 65 4.76 5.80 2.90
CA ALA A 65 3.95 4.64 2.54
C ALA A 65 4.53 3.34 3.13
N SER A 66 5.86 3.20 3.15
CA SER A 66 6.53 2.03 3.76
C SER A 66 6.43 1.97 5.29
N THR A 67 6.00 3.04 5.95
CA THR A 67 5.82 3.05 7.42
C THR A 67 4.41 2.68 7.88
N GLY A 68 3.46 2.53 6.95
CA GLY A 68 2.04 2.30 7.27
C GLY A 68 1.33 3.48 7.96
N LYS A 69 1.98 4.65 8.07
CA LYS A 69 1.41 5.83 8.73
C LYS A 69 0.47 6.59 7.78
N ASN A 70 -0.75 6.08 7.62
CA ASN A 70 -1.76 6.65 6.72
C ASN A 70 -2.04 8.14 6.97
N SER A 71 -2.10 8.59 8.23
CA SER A 71 -2.28 10.01 8.55
C SER A 71 -1.16 10.92 8.04
N TRP A 72 0.02 10.36 7.77
CA TRP A 72 1.12 11.10 7.17
C TRP A 72 0.97 11.21 5.65
N ILE A 73 0.40 10.18 5.00
CA ILE A 73 0.05 10.24 3.57
C ILE A 73 -0.99 11.33 3.31
N GLU A 74 -2.00 11.45 4.17
CA GLU A 74 -3.02 12.51 4.03
C GLU A 74 -2.41 13.91 4.05
N LYS A 75 -1.37 14.15 4.85
CA LYS A 75 -0.66 15.44 4.84
C LYS A 75 0.10 15.73 3.53
N LEU A 76 0.37 14.72 2.69
CA LEU A 76 0.93 14.94 1.36
C LEU A 76 -0.10 15.40 0.33
N GLU A 77 -1.41 15.41 0.66
CA GLU A 77 -2.48 15.85 -0.25
C GLU A 77 -2.24 17.25 -0.78
N GLU A 78 -1.70 18.16 0.03
CA GLU A 78 -1.40 19.53 -0.40
C GLU A 78 -0.49 19.56 -1.64
N PHE A 79 0.43 18.59 -1.76
CA PHE A 79 1.33 18.51 -2.92
C PHE A 79 0.63 17.88 -4.13
N SER A 80 -0.34 16.99 -3.93
CA SER A 80 -1.16 16.47 -5.03
C SER A 80 -2.05 17.55 -5.66
N LEU A 81 -2.44 18.53 -4.88
CA LEU A 81 -3.22 19.68 -5.35
C LEU A 81 -2.35 20.75 -6.04
N ASP A 82 -1.03 20.67 -5.89
CA ASP A 82 -0.10 21.63 -6.47
C ASP A 82 0.00 21.46 -8.00
N PRO A 83 -0.26 22.51 -8.80
CA PRO A 83 -0.16 22.44 -10.27
C PRO A 83 1.23 21.99 -10.77
N THR A 84 2.29 22.28 -10.03
CA THR A 84 3.68 21.99 -10.43
C THR A 84 4.14 20.58 -10.04
N CYS A 85 3.38 19.84 -9.24
CA CYS A 85 3.67 18.45 -8.93
C CYS A 85 3.49 17.56 -10.16
N PRO A 86 4.40 16.62 -10.45
CA PRO A 86 4.27 15.71 -11.58
C PRO A 86 2.94 14.94 -11.56
N ALA A 87 2.23 14.88 -12.70
CA ALA A 87 0.89 14.28 -12.79
C ALA A 87 0.84 12.84 -12.25
N LYS A 88 1.81 12.00 -12.65
CA LYS A 88 1.92 10.61 -12.17
C LYS A 88 2.03 10.49 -10.66
N LEU A 89 2.66 11.46 -10.01
CA LEU A 89 2.83 11.48 -8.56
C LEU A 89 1.54 11.96 -7.86
N LYS A 90 0.86 12.96 -8.44
CA LYS A 90 -0.47 13.38 -7.98
C LYS A 90 -1.43 12.20 -7.96
N ASP A 91 -1.47 11.42 -9.04
CA ASP A 91 -2.34 10.25 -9.15
C ASP A 91 -2.03 9.22 -8.06
N LYS A 92 -0.75 8.91 -7.83
CA LYS A 92 -0.33 8.00 -6.76
C LYS A 92 -0.81 8.45 -5.37
N ILE A 93 -0.61 9.73 -5.04
CA ILE A 93 -0.99 10.29 -3.74
C ILE A 93 -2.52 10.26 -3.59
N ASN A 94 -3.26 10.72 -4.60
CA ASN A 94 -4.71 10.78 -4.56
C ASN A 94 -5.35 9.39 -4.43
N VAL A 95 -4.88 8.41 -5.20
CA VAL A 95 -5.34 7.01 -5.11
C VAL A 95 -5.11 6.45 -3.69
N LYS A 96 -3.94 6.71 -3.10
CA LYS A 96 -3.65 6.24 -1.74
C LYS A 96 -4.52 6.94 -0.70
N ILE A 97 -4.74 8.25 -0.81
CA ILE A 97 -5.61 9.02 0.09
C ILE A 97 -7.06 8.54 -0.02
N GLU A 98 -7.55 8.35 -1.24
CA GLU A 98 -8.91 7.84 -1.46
C GLU A 98 -9.09 6.45 -0.83
N LYS A 99 -8.09 5.57 -1.00
CA LYS A 99 -8.09 4.26 -0.33
C LYS A 99 -8.15 4.38 1.19
N ILE A 100 -7.33 5.25 1.79
CA ILE A 100 -7.30 5.49 3.24
C ILE A 100 -8.66 6.00 3.76
N ARG A 101 -9.33 6.86 2.99
CA ARG A 101 -10.60 7.48 3.38
C ARG A 101 -11.82 6.60 3.12
N THR A 102 -11.70 5.57 2.28
CA THR A 102 -12.84 4.72 1.92
C THR A 102 -13.24 3.80 3.06
N LEU A 103 -12.28 3.16 3.71
CA LEU A 103 -12.52 2.27 4.84
C LEU A 103 -11.41 2.43 5.88
N GLN A 104 -11.80 2.58 7.14
CA GLN A 104 -10.88 2.77 8.25
C GLN A 104 -10.97 1.64 9.27
N ILE A 105 -9.92 1.49 10.08
CA ILE A 105 -9.91 0.57 11.21
C ILE A 105 -11.05 0.94 12.16
N GLY A 106 -11.81 -0.05 12.60
CA GLY A 106 -13.00 0.11 13.46
C GLY A 106 -14.32 0.24 12.69
N GLU A 107 -14.30 0.50 11.39
CA GLU A 107 -15.51 0.52 10.57
C GLU A 107 -15.99 -0.89 10.24
N ILE A 108 -17.30 -1.04 10.03
CA ILE A 108 -17.89 -2.29 9.54
C ILE A 108 -17.65 -2.38 8.04
N VAL A 109 -17.12 -3.52 7.58
CA VAL A 109 -16.89 -3.75 6.16
C VAL A 109 -18.21 -3.73 5.37
N PRO A 110 -18.22 -3.19 4.14
CA PRO A 110 -19.38 -3.26 3.26
C PRO A 110 -19.81 -4.70 2.98
N GLU A 111 -21.11 -4.92 2.79
CA GLU A 111 -21.64 -6.23 2.45
C GLU A 111 -21.09 -6.74 1.12
N ILE A 112 -20.69 -8.01 1.09
CA ILE A 112 -20.36 -8.75 -0.12
C ILE A 112 -21.45 -9.81 -0.32
N SER A 113 -22.24 -9.64 -1.38
CA SER A 113 -23.26 -10.60 -1.78
C SER A 113 -22.94 -11.09 -3.19
N ILE A 114 -22.50 -12.35 -3.30
CA ILE A 114 -22.11 -12.98 -4.57
C ILE A 114 -22.70 -14.39 -4.59
N ASN A 115 -23.61 -14.67 -5.51
CA ASN A 115 -24.35 -15.93 -5.56
C ASN A 115 -24.99 -16.23 -4.18
N ASP A 116 -24.69 -17.39 -3.60
CA ASP A 116 -25.18 -17.81 -2.28
C ASP A 116 -24.30 -17.30 -1.11
N PHE A 117 -23.22 -16.58 -1.39
CA PHE A 117 -22.35 -16.03 -0.36
C PHE A 117 -22.85 -14.66 0.10
N GLN A 118 -22.94 -14.50 1.42
CA GLN A 118 -23.20 -13.23 2.10
C GLN A 118 -22.21 -13.03 3.23
N LEU A 119 -21.47 -11.92 3.20
CA LEU A 119 -20.42 -11.63 4.19
C LEU A 119 -21.02 -11.46 5.60
N SER A 120 -22.19 -10.86 5.71
CA SER A 120 -22.90 -10.71 6.99
C SER A 120 -23.22 -12.05 7.65
N ALA A 121 -23.52 -13.08 6.85
CA ALA A 121 -23.80 -14.44 7.30
C ALA A 121 -22.54 -15.31 7.48
N TYR A 122 -21.38 -14.84 7.03
CA TYR A 122 -20.12 -15.59 7.13
C TYR A 122 -19.73 -15.83 8.58
N GLN A 123 -19.47 -17.10 8.91
CA GLN A 123 -19.02 -17.57 10.23
C GLN A 123 -17.71 -18.33 10.10
N SER A 124 -16.86 -18.21 11.11
CA SER A 124 -15.64 -18.98 11.25
C SER A 124 -15.40 -19.29 12.73
N SER A 125 -14.69 -20.37 13.02
CA SER A 125 -14.20 -20.66 14.36
C SER A 125 -13.10 -19.71 14.80
N GLN A 126 -12.45 -19.06 13.85
CA GLN A 126 -11.40 -18.06 14.12
C GLN A 126 -12.02 -16.70 14.43
N LYS A 127 -11.36 -15.96 15.32
CA LYS A 127 -11.77 -14.62 15.74
C LYS A 127 -11.71 -13.60 14.60
N TYR A 128 -10.78 -13.81 13.66
CA TYR A 128 -10.56 -12.95 12.51
C TYR A 128 -10.53 -13.75 11.21
N PHE A 129 -10.80 -13.08 10.11
CA PHE A 129 -10.56 -13.55 8.76
C PHE A 129 -9.91 -12.44 7.93
N LEU A 130 -9.23 -12.83 6.86
CA LEU A 130 -8.60 -11.90 5.93
C LEU A 130 -9.48 -11.75 4.67
N LEU A 131 -9.83 -10.52 4.31
CA LEU A 131 -10.30 -10.19 2.97
C LEU A 131 -9.07 -9.86 2.12
N LEU A 132 -8.92 -10.55 0.99
CA LEU A 132 -7.84 -10.35 0.03
C LEU A 132 -8.44 -10.03 -1.34
N PHE A 133 -8.24 -8.82 -1.84
CA PHE A 133 -8.50 -8.48 -3.23
C PHE A 133 -7.22 -8.68 -4.04
N TYR A 134 -7.28 -9.49 -5.09
CA TYR A 134 -6.10 -9.87 -5.87
C TYR A 134 -6.42 -9.96 -7.36
N SER A 135 -5.38 -9.86 -8.19
CA SER A 135 -5.39 -10.19 -9.60
C SER A 135 -4.37 -11.30 -9.87
N PRO A 136 -4.71 -12.36 -10.62
CA PRO A 136 -3.76 -13.42 -11.00
C PRO A 136 -2.56 -12.91 -11.81
N SER A 137 -2.72 -11.84 -12.58
CA SER A 137 -1.65 -11.22 -13.39
C SER A 137 -0.81 -10.20 -12.62
N CYS A 138 -1.18 -9.89 -11.36
CA CYS A 138 -0.46 -8.91 -10.55
C CYS A 138 0.79 -9.53 -9.92
N PHE A 139 1.96 -9.00 -10.24
CA PHE A 139 3.24 -9.46 -9.70
C PHE A 139 3.29 -9.41 -8.16
N HIS A 140 2.86 -8.30 -7.55
CA HIS A 140 2.84 -8.17 -6.09
C HIS A 140 1.84 -9.11 -5.41
N CYS A 141 0.76 -9.47 -6.09
CA CYS A 141 -0.15 -10.51 -5.60
C CYS A 141 0.53 -11.88 -5.60
N THR A 142 1.32 -12.17 -6.64
CA THR A 142 2.12 -13.41 -6.71
C THR A 142 3.10 -13.49 -5.56
N GLU A 143 3.87 -12.44 -5.31
CA GLU A 143 4.82 -12.38 -4.17
C GLU A 143 4.10 -12.60 -2.84
N LEU A 144 2.97 -11.93 -2.62
CA LEU A 144 2.19 -12.12 -1.40
C LEU A 144 1.65 -13.55 -1.26
N LEU A 145 1.06 -14.12 -2.32
CA LEU A 145 0.39 -15.42 -2.27
C LEU A 145 1.35 -16.58 -2.02
N VAL A 146 2.59 -16.52 -2.55
CA VAL A 146 3.64 -17.51 -2.30
C VAL A 146 3.87 -17.71 -0.79
N ASP A 147 3.82 -16.65 -0.02
CA ASP A 147 4.07 -16.68 1.41
C ASP A 147 2.79 -16.77 2.25
N LEU A 148 1.69 -16.13 1.80
CA LEU A 148 0.42 -16.09 2.53
C LEU A 148 -0.27 -17.46 2.57
N ILE A 149 -0.24 -18.21 1.47
CA ILE A 149 -0.88 -19.54 1.42
C ILE A 149 -0.32 -20.46 2.52
N PRO A 150 0.99 -20.77 2.55
CA PRO A 150 1.54 -21.66 3.58
C PRO A 150 1.41 -21.07 4.99
N TYR A 151 1.48 -19.75 5.14
CA TYR A 151 1.28 -19.11 6.43
C TYR A 151 -0.16 -19.30 6.94
N SER A 152 -1.16 -19.07 6.08
CA SER A 152 -2.58 -19.24 6.43
C SER A 152 -2.91 -20.69 6.79
N GLU A 153 -2.29 -21.67 6.11
CA GLU A 153 -2.45 -23.09 6.45
C GLU A 153 -1.89 -23.42 7.83
N LYS A 154 -0.72 -22.85 8.16
CA LYS A 154 -0.07 -23.06 9.46
C LYS A 154 -0.92 -22.57 10.63
N ILE A 155 -1.49 -21.35 10.53
CA ILE A 155 -2.25 -20.72 11.62
C ILE A 155 -3.75 -20.89 11.48
N LYS A 156 -4.22 -21.57 10.42
CA LYS A 156 -5.64 -21.75 10.08
C LYS A 156 -6.38 -20.43 9.92
N LEU A 157 -5.71 -19.41 9.34
CA LEU A 157 -6.32 -18.11 9.05
C LEU A 157 -7.31 -18.25 7.89
N PRO A 158 -8.62 -18.04 8.12
CA PRO A 158 -9.59 -18.02 7.05
C PRO A 158 -9.33 -16.83 6.12
N VAL A 159 -9.39 -17.07 4.82
CA VAL A 159 -9.24 -16.00 3.82
C VAL A 159 -10.43 -16.03 2.89
N ILE A 160 -11.03 -14.87 2.67
CA ILE A 160 -12.00 -14.63 1.60
C ILE A 160 -11.22 -13.91 0.49
N ALA A 161 -10.86 -14.64 -0.54
CA ALA A 161 -10.08 -14.15 -1.66
C ALA A 161 -11.00 -13.71 -2.80
N LEU A 162 -10.94 -12.42 -3.15
CA LEU A 162 -11.76 -11.80 -4.17
C LEU A 162 -10.88 -11.46 -5.38
N GLN A 163 -11.04 -12.22 -6.45
CA GLN A 163 -10.42 -11.91 -7.73
C GLN A 163 -11.11 -10.69 -8.35
N ILE A 164 -10.32 -9.71 -8.84
CA ILE A 164 -10.85 -8.43 -9.33
C ILE A 164 -11.00 -8.33 -10.85
N ASP A 165 -10.51 -9.31 -11.59
CA ASP A 165 -10.49 -9.36 -13.06
C ASP A 165 -10.91 -10.73 -13.60
N ASP A 166 -10.84 -10.88 -14.93
CA ASP A 166 -11.23 -12.12 -15.66
C ASP A 166 -10.02 -12.98 -16.01
N GLU A 167 -8.83 -12.67 -15.49
CA GLU A 167 -7.62 -13.43 -15.78
C GLU A 167 -7.71 -14.88 -15.25
N MET A 168 -7.03 -15.79 -15.95
CA MET A 168 -7.02 -17.20 -15.55
C MET A 168 -6.27 -17.35 -14.23
N ASN A 169 -6.96 -17.88 -13.22
CA ASN A 169 -6.36 -18.17 -11.95
C ASN A 169 -5.68 -19.55 -11.97
N LEU A 170 -4.38 -19.58 -11.81
CA LEU A 170 -3.57 -20.82 -11.74
C LEU A 170 -3.16 -21.19 -10.30
N TRP A 171 -3.58 -20.42 -9.30
CA TRP A 171 -3.25 -20.67 -7.91
C TRP A 171 -4.07 -21.84 -7.34
N HIS A 172 -3.42 -22.68 -6.55
CA HIS A 172 -4.06 -23.68 -5.71
C HIS A 172 -4.24 -23.12 -4.31
N PHE A 173 -5.45 -22.70 -3.99
CA PHE A 173 -5.79 -22.17 -2.69
C PHE A 173 -6.19 -23.30 -1.72
N PRO A 174 -5.96 -23.14 -0.40
CA PRO A 174 -6.45 -24.05 0.62
C PRO A 174 -7.98 -24.20 0.56
N GLU A 175 -8.50 -25.39 0.80
CA GLU A 175 -9.97 -25.68 0.74
C GLU A 175 -10.79 -24.83 1.73
N PHE A 176 -10.19 -24.38 2.82
CA PHE A 176 -10.85 -23.52 3.80
C PHE A 176 -10.89 -22.04 3.42
N TRP A 177 -10.27 -21.65 2.28
CA TRP A 177 -10.44 -20.31 1.73
C TRP A 177 -11.77 -20.22 0.97
N THR A 178 -12.40 -19.05 1.03
CA THR A 178 -13.57 -18.74 0.20
C THR A 178 -13.10 -17.95 -1.01
N LEU A 179 -13.35 -18.47 -2.20
CA LEU A 179 -12.92 -17.85 -3.46
C LEU A 179 -14.12 -17.20 -4.14
N LEU A 180 -14.04 -15.91 -4.41
CA LEU A 180 -15.10 -15.11 -5.00
C LEU A 180 -14.53 -14.23 -6.13
N LYS A 181 -15.42 -13.66 -6.94
CA LYS A 181 -15.08 -12.69 -7.97
C LYS A 181 -15.74 -11.35 -7.65
N ALA A 182 -14.94 -10.34 -7.39
CA ALA A 182 -15.44 -9.00 -7.07
C ALA A 182 -15.88 -8.25 -8.34
N ASP A 183 -17.10 -7.76 -8.34
CA ASP A 183 -17.57 -6.81 -9.36
C ASP A 183 -17.05 -5.39 -9.10
N ALA A 184 -17.37 -4.47 -10.01
CA ALA A 184 -16.96 -3.06 -9.90
C ALA A 184 -17.58 -2.36 -8.67
N LYS A 185 -18.78 -2.76 -8.25
CA LYS A 185 -19.48 -2.18 -7.09
C LYS A 185 -18.76 -2.56 -5.80
N ILE A 186 -18.41 -3.83 -5.63
CA ILE A 186 -17.65 -4.33 -4.48
C ILE A 186 -16.29 -3.66 -4.43
N ARG A 187 -15.55 -3.63 -5.56
CA ARG A 187 -14.23 -2.97 -5.62
C ARG A 187 -14.30 -1.50 -5.17
N LYS A 188 -15.32 -0.76 -5.65
CA LYS A 188 -15.53 0.64 -5.27
C LYS A 188 -15.86 0.78 -3.79
N ALA A 189 -16.74 -0.07 -3.23
CA ALA A 189 -17.14 -0.01 -1.83
C ALA A 189 -15.96 -0.26 -0.88
N TYR A 190 -15.00 -1.09 -1.29
CA TYR A 190 -13.78 -1.38 -0.53
C TYR A 190 -12.60 -0.47 -0.89
N GLY A 191 -12.74 0.52 -1.76
CA GLY A 191 -11.62 1.38 -2.17
C GLY A 191 -10.47 0.60 -2.79
N VAL A 192 -10.78 -0.43 -3.59
CA VAL A 192 -9.77 -1.28 -4.26
C VAL A 192 -9.30 -0.60 -5.54
N PHE A 193 -8.29 0.25 -5.43
CA PHE A 193 -7.65 0.94 -6.56
C PHE A 193 -6.39 0.22 -7.06
N SER A 194 -5.85 -0.68 -6.25
CA SER A 194 -4.67 -1.49 -6.59
C SER A 194 -4.74 -2.85 -5.91
N THR A 195 -3.98 -3.82 -6.42
CA THR A 195 -3.84 -5.15 -5.82
C THR A 195 -2.38 -5.43 -5.45
N PRO A 196 -2.14 -6.19 -4.39
CA PRO A 196 -3.13 -6.71 -3.44
C PRO A 196 -3.74 -5.62 -2.55
N SER A 197 -5.00 -5.79 -2.11
CA SER A 197 -5.60 -5.01 -1.04
C SER A 197 -6.11 -5.94 0.03
N LEU A 198 -5.78 -5.65 1.30
CA LEU A 198 -5.98 -6.54 2.43
C LEU A 198 -6.77 -5.85 3.55
N TYR A 199 -7.70 -6.58 4.16
CA TYR A 199 -8.41 -6.15 5.36
C TYR A 199 -8.49 -7.32 6.33
N LEU A 200 -7.96 -7.14 7.54
CA LEU A 200 -8.16 -8.08 8.64
C LEU A 200 -9.46 -7.72 9.37
N VAL A 201 -10.41 -8.64 9.39
CA VAL A 201 -11.78 -8.37 9.82
C VAL A 201 -12.16 -9.27 10.98
N ASN A 202 -12.79 -8.70 12.00
CA ASN A 202 -13.34 -9.46 13.11
C ASN A 202 -14.58 -10.27 12.65
N THR A 203 -14.57 -11.58 12.89
CA THR A 203 -15.60 -12.49 12.40
C THR A 203 -17.00 -12.19 12.97
N LYS A 204 -17.10 -11.75 14.22
CA LYS A 204 -18.38 -11.54 14.90
C LYS A 204 -19.08 -10.26 14.47
N ASN A 205 -18.37 -9.15 14.53
CA ASN A 205 -18.97 -7.83 14.31
C ASN A 205 -18.63 -7.21 12.94
N LYS A 206 -17.85 -7.92 12.12
CA LYS A 206 -17.43 -7.49 10.78
C LYS A 206 -16.66 -6.15 10.76
N GLN A 207 -16.04 -5.77 11.88
CA GLN A 207 -15.21 -4.57 11.94
C GLN A 207 -13.81 -4.83 11.42
N ILE A 208 -13.26 -3.85 10.70
CA ILE A 208 -11.86 -3.82 10.26
C ILE A 208 -10.98 -3.67 11.50
N THR A 209 -10.13 -4.66 11.74
CA THR A 209 -9.16 -4.66 12.83
C THR A 209 -7.80 -4.11 12.37
N ALA A 210 -7.44 -4.38 11.11
CA ALA A 210 -6.23 -3.88 10.47
C ALA A 210 -6.40 -3.79 8.95
N ILE A 211 -5.56 -2.98 8.32
CA ILE A 211 -5.44 -2.86 6.87
C ILE A 211 -3.97 -3.15 6.50
N PRO A 212 -3.58 -4.44 6.46
CA PRO A 212 -2.21 -4.83 6.16
C PRO A 212 -1.82 -4.42 4.74
N GLU A 213 -0.56 -4.07 4.52
CA GLU A 213 0.00 -3.84 3.18
C GLU A 213 0.82 -5.04 2.69
N ASN A 214 1.27 -5.89 3.61
CA ASN A 214 2.09 -7.06 3.34
C ASN A 214 1.91 -8.14 4.41
N LEU A 215 2.59 -9.28 4.23
CA LEU A 215 2.50 -10.40 5.16
C LEU A 215 3.12 -10.10 6.54
N SER A 216 4.13 -9.24 6.63
CA SER A 216 4.73 -8.87 7.94
C SER A 216 3.71 -8.18 8.83
N ASP A 217 2.89 -7.29 8.24
CA ASP A 217 1.83 -6.62 8.97
C ASP A 217 0.79 -7.63 9.49
N ILE A 218 0.46 -8.66 8.69
CA ILE A 218 -0.46 -9.72 9.13
C ILE A 218 0.14 -10.50 10.31
N LYS A 219 1.43 -10.81 10.28
CA LYS A 219 2.13 -11.55 11.33
C LYS A 219 2.19 -10.78 12.66
N GLU A 220 2.22 -9.45 12.63
CA GLU A 220 2.15 -8.64 13.84
C GLU A 220 0.85 -8.85 14.63
N PHE A 221 -0.21 -9.27 13.96
CA PHE A 221 -1.49 -9.62 14.57
C PHE A 221 -1.61 -11.09 14.97
N GLU A 222 -0.59 -11.94 14.74
CA GLU A 222 -0.62 -13.38 15.05
C GLU A 222 -0.94 -13.64 16.54
N LEU A 223 -0.54 -12.76 17.43
CA LEU A 223 -0.85 -12.84 18.85
C LEU A 223 -2.33 -12.64 19.20
N LEU A 224 -3.13 -12.22 18.22
CA LEU A 224 -4.57 -11.99 18.37
C LEU A 224 -5.43 -13.16 17.90
N PHE A 225 -4.82 -14.18 17.25
CA PHE A 225 -5.50 -15.39 16.73
C PHE A 225 -5.63 -16.49 17.77
#